data_53f2aab20cadce75e642d59b21e34168
#
_entry.id   53f2aab20cadce75e642d59b21e34168
#
_cell.length_a   1.000
_cell.length_b   1.000
_cell.length_c   1.000
_cell.angle_alpha   90.00
_cell.angle_beta   90.00
_cell.angle_gamma   90.00
#
_symmetry.space_group_name_H-M   'P 1'
#
loop_
_entity.id
_entity.type
_entity.pdbx_description
1 polymer ?
#
loop_
_entity_poly.entity_id
_entity_poly.type
_entity_poly.pdbx_seq_one_letter_code
_entity_poly.pdbx_strand_id
1 'polypeptide(L)'
;FYCTFHVVVRALTYVLTLGKSGIREAAIHAVLNANYMRVRLKDTFTMAYDEICMHEFVMSLVDLHKETGVSALDLAKGMLDFGLHPPTMYFPLIVHEALMVEPCETESKETMDEVCDIYGRLFDLAYSDPDALHTAPHDTPVRRLDEVGAARNMVLRYQFA
;
A
#
# COMPACT_ATOMS: atom_id res chain seq x y z
N PHE A 1 -23.72 -20.37 -11.44
CA PHE A 1 -24.16 -19.51 -11.66
C PHE A 1 -25.23 -18.49 -11.18
N TYR A 2 -25.68 -18.53 -9.91
CA TYR A 2 -26.62 -17.54 -9.36
C TYR A 2 -25.94 -16.49 -8.51
N CYS A 3 -24.78 -15.99 -8.96
CA CYS A 3 -23.97 -14.98 -8.26
C CYS A 3 -23.25 -15.45 -6.99
N THR A 4 -22.45 -14.55 -6.50
CA THR A 4 -21.76 -14.65 -5.21
C THR A 4 -22.67 -14.10 -4.11
N PHE A 5 -23.61 -14.92 -3.61
CA PHE A 5 -24.60 -14.51 -2.61
C PHE A 5 -24.00 -13.79 -1.41
N HIS A 6 -22.88 -14.28 -0.88
CA HIS A 6 -22.21 -13.62 0.25
C HIS A 6 -21.72 -12.20 -0.07
N VAL A 7 -21.28 -11.94 -1.29
CA VAL A 7 -20.88 -10.58 -1.73
C VAL A 7 -22.09 -9.65 -1.73
N VAL A 8 -23.24 -10.14 -2.22
CA VAL A 8 -24.49 -9.35 -2.20
C VAL A 8 -24.94 -9.06 -0.79
N VAL A 9 -24.88 -10.03 0.13
CA VAL A 9 -25.24 -9.84 1.55
C VAL A 9 -24.30 -8.83 2.22
N ARG A 10 -22.97 -8.91 1.96
CA ARG A 10 -22.02 -7.93 2.48
C ARG A 10 -22.31 -6.52 1.98
N ALA A 11 -22.55 -6.37 0.69
CA ALA A 11 -22.89 -5.08 0.08
C ALA A 11 -24.19 -4.52 0.66
N LEU A 12 -25.22 -5.35 0.80
CA LEU A 12 -26.49 -4.95 1.40
C LEU A 12 -26.31 -4.50 2.86
N THR A 13 -25.56 -5.26 3.66
CA THR A 13 -25.26 -4.91 5.05
C THR A 13 -24.53 -3.57 5.13
N TYR A 14 -23.53 -3.35 4.30
CA TYR A 14 -22.80 -2.07 4.24
C TYR A 14 -23.73 -0.89 3.90
N VAL A 15 -24.55 -1.04 2.85
CA VAL A 15 -25.51 -0.02 2.43
C VAL A 15 -26.55 0.30 3.53
N LEU A 16 -27.08 -0.73 4.17
CA LEU A 16 -28.06 -0.56 5.24
C LEU A 16 -27.46 0.08 6.50
N THR A 17 -26.20 -0.27 6.82
CA THR A 17 -25.48 0.29 7.97
C THR A 17 -25.19 1.78 7.79
N LEU A 18 -24.67 2.17 6.63
CA LEU A 18 -24.31 3.55 6.36
C LEU A 18 -25.51 4.44 6.01
N GLY A 19 -26.49 3.88 5.33
CA GLY A 19 -27.62 4.65 4.83
C GLY A 19 -27.21 5.69 3.78
N LYS A 20 -28.15 6.53 3.38
CA LYS A 20 -27.96 7.53 2.31
C LYS A 20 -26.86 8.56 2.64
N SER A 21 -26.84 9.06 3.86
CA SER A 21 -25.84 10.06 4.29
C SER A 21 -24.46 9.45 4.45
N GLY A 22 -24.37 8.31 5.13
CA GLY A 22 -23.08 7.66 5.40
C GLY A 22 -22.35 7.18 4.15
N ILE A 23 -23.06 6.73 3.11
CA ILE A 23 -22.42 6.38 1.82
C ILE A 23 -21.77 7.60 1.18
N ARG A 24 -22.43 8.74 1.23
CA ARG A 24 -21.87 9.99 0.71
C ARG A 24 -20.67 10.46 1.55
N GLU A 25 -20.77 10.38 2.86
CA GLU A 25 -19.70 10.75 3.79
C GLU A 25 -18.47 9.85 3.60
N ALA A 26 -18.65 8.53 3.45
CA ALA A 26 -17.57 7.60 3.17
C ALA A 26 -16.80 8.00 1.90
N ALA A 27 -17.50 8.32 0.81
CA ALA A 27 -16.87 8.76 -0.43
C ALA A 27 -16.10 10.09 -0.26
N ILE A 28 -16.66 11.04 0.48
CA ILE A 28 -16.01 12.34 0.75
C ILE A 28 -14.75 12.12 1.59
N HIS A 29 -14.84 11.32 2.64
CA HIS A 29 -13.70 11.04 3.52
C HIS A 29 -12.57 10.30 2.79
N ALA A 30 -12.90 9.32 1.93
CA ALA A 30 -11.89 8.63 1.13
C ALA A 30 -11.10 9.61 0.25
N VAL A 31 -11.79 10.54 -0.42
CA VAL A 31 -11.14 11.57 -1.25
C VAL A 31 -10.31 12.53 -0.39
N LEU A 32 -10.84 12.96 0.75
CA LEU A 32 -10.13 13.86 1.66
C LEU A 32 -8.86 13.22 2.20
N ASN A 33 -8.94 11.99 2.67
CA ASN A 33 -7.84 11.24 3.24
C ASN A 33 -6.71 11.01 2.23
N ALA A 34 -7.06 10.62 0.99
CA ALA A 34 -6.07 10.44 -0.08
C ALA A 34 -5.33 11.74 -0.40
N ASN A 35 -6.05 12.85 -0.54
CA ASN A 35 -5.43 14.14 -0.80
C ASN A 35 -4.62 14.67 0.38
N TYR A 36 -5.05 14.40 1.61
CA TYR A 36 -4.29 14.73 2.81
C TYR A 36 -2.92 14.05 2.82
N MET A 37 -2.88 12.73 2.64
CA MET A 37 -1.62 11.98 2.62
C MET A 37 -0.74 12.38 1.43
N ARG A 38 -1.33 12.55 0.23
CA ARG A 38 -0.60 13.02 -0.95
C ARG A 38 0.13 14.34 -0.68
N VAL A 39 -0.54 15.32 -0.09
CA VAL A 39 0.07 16.62 0.22
C VAL A 39 1.18 16.49 1.26
N ARG A 40 1.01 15.60 2.25
CA ARG A 40 2.02 15.34 3.28
C ARG A 40 3.29 14.67 2.72
N LEU A 41 3.15 13.82 1.68
CA LEU A 41 4.23 13.00 1.14
C LEU A 41 4.90 13.60 -0.11
N LYS A 42 4.30 14.60 -0.77
CA LYS A 42 4.78 15.12 -2.05
C LYS A 42 6.16 15.78 -2.01
N ASP A 43 6.58 16.26 -0.86
CA ASP A 43 7.91 16.90 -0.70
C ASP A 43 9.02 15.84 -0.44
N THR A 44 8.62 14.60 -0.12
CA THR A 44 9.54 13.47 0.11
C THR A 44 9.56 12.51 -1.09
N PHE A 45 8.41 12.23 -1.68
CA PHE A 45 8.26 11.29 -2.79
C PHE A 45 7.76 11.97 -4.05
N THR A 46 8.24 11.52 -5.20
CA THR A 46 7.75 11.99 -6.49
C THR A 46 6.33 11.50 -6.73
N MET A 47 5.37 12.42 -6.82
CA MET A 47 4.00 12.11 -7.21
C MET A 47 3.94 11.88 -8.72
N ALA A 48 3.41 10.73 -9.15
CA ALA A 48 3.24 10.45 -10.59
C ALA A 48 2.25 11.47 -11.23
N TYR A 49 1.29 11.93 -10.43
CA TYR A 49 0.31 12.96 -10.81
C TYR A 49 0.12 13.89 -9.61
N ASP A 50 0.70 15.11 -9.67
CA ASP A 50 0.61 16.08 -8.55
C ASP A 50 -0.62 17.00 -8.70
N GLU A 51 -1.78 16.39 -8.86
CA GLU A 51 -3.08 17.07 -8.92
C GLU A 51 -4.01 16.53 -7.82
N ILE A 52 -5.16 17.18 -7.63
CA ILE A 52 -6.19 16.65 -6.73
C ILE A 52 -6.64 15.27 -7.24
N CYS A 53 -6.49 14.27 -6.39
CA CYS A 53 -6.88 12.89 -6.69
C CYS A 53 -8.27 12.56 -6.14
N MET A 54 -8.82 11.45 -6.56
CA MET A 54 -10.01 10.86 -5.95
C MET A 54 -9.62 10.13 -4.65
N HIS A 55 -9.84 8.84 -4.53
CA HIS A 55 -9.62 8.07 -3.31
C HIS A 55 -8.22 7.44 -3.20
N GLU A 56 -7.38 7.62 -4.21
CA GLU A 56 -6.04 7.04 -4.29
C GLU A 56 -5.07 8.01 -4.96
N PHE A 57 -3.78 7.87 -4.69
CA PHE A 57 -2.70 8.57 -5.39
C PHE A 57 -1.52 7.64 -5.64
N VAL A 58 -0.70 7.98 -6.62
CA VAL A 58 0.43 7.16 -7.05
C VAL A 58 1.74 7.91 -6.85
N MET A 59 2.65 7.29 -6.12
CA MET A 59 4.05 7.72 -5.99
C MET A 59 4.93 6.90 -6.92
N SER A 60 5.95 7.53 -7.51
CA SER A 60 7.01 6.86 -8.25
C SER A 60 8.31 6.87 -7.44
N LEU A 61 8.88 5.70 -7.22
CA LEU A 61 10.15 5.55 -6.50
C LEU A 61 11.35 5.42 -7.44
N VAL A 62 11.18 5.78 -8.72
CA VAL A 62 12.25 5.64 -9.73
C VAL A 62 13.52 6.36 -9.32
N ASP A 63 13.44 7.57 -8.79
CA ASP A 63 14.61 8.33 -8.39
C ASP A 63 15.26 7.75 -7.14
N LEU A 64 14.46 7.38 -6.13
CA LEU A 64 14.94 6.66 -4.96
C LEU A 64 15.67 5.36 -5.35
N HIS A 65 15.05 4.58 -6.25
CA HIS A 65 15.66 3.32 -6.73
C HIS A 65 16.98 3.55 -7.49
N LYS A 66 17.07 4.57 -8.32
CA LYS A 66 18.33 4.91 -9.02
C LYS A 66 19.46 5.30 -8.08
N GLU A 67 19.13 6.02 -7.01
CA GLU A 67 20.12 6.58 -6.10
C GLU A 67 20.56 5.58 -5.02
N THR A 68 19.65 4.73 -4.54
CA THR A 68 19.88 3.83 -3.39
C THR A 68 19.84 2.34 -3.74
N GLY A 69 19.27 1.97 -4.89
CA GLY A 69 18.97 0.60 -5.24
C GLY A 69 17.68 0.05 -4.61
N VAL A 70 17.05 0.78 -3.69
CA VAL A 70 15.84 0.35 -2.99
C VAL A 70 14.63 0.44 -3.93
N SER A 71 13.97 -0.68 -4.18
CA SER A 71 12.79 -0.79 -5.03
C SER A 71 11.48 -0.50 -4.29
N ALA A 72 10.39 -0.32 -5.04
CA ALA A 72 9.05 -0.24 -4.46
C ALA A 72 8.70 -1.47 -3.61
N LEU A 73 9.14 -2.67 -4.03
CA LEU A 73 8.99 -3.90 -3.25
C LEU A 73 9.75 -3.83 -1.93
N ASP A 74 10.98 -3.32 -1.93
CA ASP A 74 11.80 -3.23 -0.71
C ASP A 74 11.15 -2.29 0.31
N LEU A 75 10.68 -1.13 -0.14
CA LEU A 75 9.98 -0.19 0.72
C LEU A 75 8.68 -0.80 1.27
N ALA A 76 7.88 -1.46 0.42
CA ALA A 76 6.66 -2.14 0.84
C ALA A 76 6.93 -3.27 1.86
N LYS A 77 8.02 -4.01 1.72
CA LYS A 77 8.44 -5.01 2.71
C LYS A 77 8.89 -4.39 4.02
N GLY A 78 9.57 -3.23 3.96
CA GLY A 78 9.91 -2.45 5.16
C GLY A 78 8.69 -1.98 5.93
N MET A 79 7.58 -1.64 5.27
CA MET A 79 6.33 -1.24 5.93
C MET A 79 5.75 -2.33 6.83
N LEU A 80 5.95 -3.61 6.50
CA LEU A 80 5.48 -4.73 7.32
C LEU A 80 6.09 -4.74 8.72
N ASP A 81 7.35 -4.31 8.87
CA ASP A 81 8.02 -4.23 10.16
C ASP A 81 7.47 -3.12 11.06
N PHE A 82 6.70 -2.20 10.48
CA PHE A 82 5.93 -1.20 11.22
C PHE A 82 4.45 -1.59 11.40
N GLY A 83 4.07 -2.82 11.05
CA GLY A 83 2.70 -3.31 11.17
C GLY A 83 1.73 -2.72 10.16
N LEU A 84 2.23 -2.08 9.11
CA LEU A 84 1.41 -1.51 8.06
C LEU A 84 1.10 -2.53 6.96
N HIS A 85 -0.11 -2.45 6.43
CA HIS A 85 -0.44 -3.14 5.19
C HIS A 85 0.15 -2.36 4.00
N PRO A 86 1.05 -2.96 3.20
CA PRO A 86 1.67 -2.25 2.10
C PRO A 86 0.67 -1.86 1.01
N PRO A 87 0.88 -0.73 0.32
CA PRO A 87 0.04 -0.33 -0.80
C PRO A 87 0.26 -1.23 -2.01
N THR A 88 -0.58 -1.10 -3.03
CA THR A 88 -0.41 -1.78 -4.31
C THR A 88 0.89 -1.32 -4.97
N MET A 89 1.73 -2.28 -5.34
CA MET A 89 3.02 -2.05 -5.98
C MET A 89 2.95 -2.26 -7.49
N TYR A 90 3.84 -1.54 -8.23
CA TYR A 90 4.00 -1.72 -9.68
C TYR A 90 2.72 -1.52 -10.49
N PHE A 91 1.79 -0.76 -9.97
CA PHE A 91 0.55 -0.40 -10.63
C PHE A 91 0.23 1.10 -10.40
N PRO A 92 -0.25 1.83 -11.44
CA PRO A 92 -0.47 1.41 -12.82
C PRO A 92 0.83 1.10 -13.58
N LEU A 93 0.80 0.17 -14.54
CA LEU A 93 2.01 -0.33 -15.25
C LEU A 93 2.79 0.74 -16.02
N ILE A 94 2.17 1.88 -16.30
CA ILE A 94 2.81 3.02 -16.98
C ILE A 94 3.69 3.86 -16.04
N VAL A 95 3.59 3.64 -14.73
CA VAL A 95 4.42 4.31 -13.71
C VAL A 95 5.44 3.30 -13.19
N HIS A 96 6.71 3.57 -13.44
CA HIS A 96 7.78 2.72 -12.94
C HIS A 96 7.98 2.90 -11.43
N GLU A 97 8.33 1.81 -10.74
CA GLU A 97 8.49 1.77 -9.28
C GLU A 97 7.30 2.42 -8.55
N ALA A 98 6.09 2.08 -8.99
CA ALA A 98 4.86 2.67 -8.47
C ALA A 98 4.47 2.09 -7.10
N LEU A 99 4.03 2.99 -6.22
CA LEU A 99 3.23 2.68 -5.04
C LEU A 99 1.91 3.44 -5.13
N MET A 100 0.78 2.71 -5.18
CA MET A 100 -0.56 3.27 -5.20
C MET A 100 -1.14 3.22 -3.80
N VAL A 101 -1.34 4.38 -3.19
CA VAL A 101 -1.79 4.53 -1.81
C VAL A 101 -3.27 4.87 -1.76
N GLU A 102 -4.03 4.07 -1.02
CA GLU A 102 -5.47 4.21 -0.83
C GLU A 102 -5.80 4.12 0.68
N PRO A 103 -5.86 5.26 1.40
CA PRO A 103 -6.11 5.24 2.85
C PRO A 103 -7.56 4.92 3.22
N CYS A 104 -8.48 4.95 2.26
CA CYS A 104 -9.93 4.75 2.48
C CYS A 104 -10.58 5.77 3.43
N GLU A 105 -11.84 5.54 3.77
CA GLU A 105 -12.65 6.42 4.63
C GLU A 105 -12.49 6.12 6.13
N THR A 106 -11.97 4.94 6.47
CA THR A 106 -11.94 4.46 7.86
C THR A 106 -10.74 4.94 8.65
N GLU A 107 -9.73 5.49 7.97
CA GLU A 107 -8.50 5.92 8.63
C GLU A 107 -8.68 7.26 9.34
N SER A 108 -8.20 7.32 10.58
CA SER A 108 -8.16 8.58 11.34
C SER A 108 -7.02 9.49 10.87
N LYS A 109 -7.13 10.77 11.19
CA LYS A 109 -6.04 11.72 10.90
C LYS A 109 -4.74 11.30 11.60
N GLU A 110 -4.83 10.85 12.84
CA GLU A 110 -3.69 10.41 13.65
C GLU A 110 -3.01 9.20 13.00
N THR A 111 -3.78 8.21 12.54
CA THR A 111 -3.25 7.05 11.81
C THR A 111 -2.53 7.49 10.51
N MET A 112 -3.14 8.40 9.76
CA MET A 112 -2.53 8.89 8.52
C MET A 112 -1.25 9.69 8.78
N ASP A 113 -1.20 10.46 9.86
CA ASP A 113 0.02 11.17 10.28
C ASP A 113 1.14 10.18 10.62
N GLU A 114 0.84 9.15 11.40
CA GLU A 114 1.79 8.08 11.74
C GLU A 114 2.29 7.35 10.49
N VAL A 115 1.40 7.01 9.58
CA VAL A 115 1.77 6.35 8.31
C VAL A 115 2.67 7.24 7.46
N CYS A 116 2.37 8.55 7.36
CA CYS A 116 3.24 9.50 6.65
C CYS A 116 4.63 9.60 7.29
N ASP A 117 4.71 9.61 8.61
CA ASP A 117 5.98 9.64 9.34
C ASP A 117 6.78 8.35 9.11
N ILE A 118 6.11 7.19 9.04
CA ILE A 118 6.76 5.91 8.69
C ILE A 118 7.30 5.94 7.26
N TYR A 119 6.55 6.48 6.29
CA TYR A 119 7.07 6.67 4.93
C TYR A 119 8.34 7.53 4.92
N GLY A 120 8.35 8.63 5.68
CA GLY A 120 9.55 9.47 5.83
C GLY A 120 10.74 8.70 6.40
N ARG A 121 10.52 7.93 7.49
CA ARG A 121 11.56 7.09 8.09
C ARG A 121 12.10 6.03 7.14
N LEU A 122 11.25 5.39 6.33
CA LEU A 122 11.67 4.41 5.34
C LEU A 122 12.44 5.08 4.19
N PHE A 123 12.06 6.29 3.81
CA PHE A 123 12.81 7.08 2.84
C PHE A 123 14.23 7.40 3.36
N ASP A 124 14.35 7.89 4.58
CA ASP A 124 15.65 8.17 5.20
C ASP A 124 16.49 6.89 5.36
N LEU A 125 15.85 5.77 5.71
CA LEU A 125 16.50 4.47 5.82
C LEU A 125 17.04 3.99 4.46
N ALA A 126 16.35 4.25 3.36
CA ALA A 126 16.82 3.88 2.03
C ALA A 126 18.17 4.56 1.68
N TYR A 127 18.42 5.76 2.20
CA TYR A 127 19.71 6.43 2.01
C TYR A 127 20.77 6.06 3.04
N SER A 128 20.36 5.82 4.29
CA SER A 128 21.32 5.56 5.38
C SER A 128 21.73 4.09 5.50
N ASP A 129 20.82 3.16 5.26
CA ASP A 129 21.05 1.71 5.32
C ASP A 129 20.11 0.96 4.34
N PRO A 130 20.39 0.99 3.05
CA PRO A 130 19.56 0.30 2.04
C PRO A 130 19.50 -1.22 2.25
N ASP A 131 20.53 -1.83 2.84
CA ASP A 131 20.57 -3.27 3.10
C ASP A 131 19.49 -3.71 4.11
N ALA A 132 19.15 -2.85 5.07
CA ALA A 132 18.03 -3.09 5.97
C ALA A 132 16.71 -3.25 5.19
N LEU A 133 16.48 -2.46 4.15
CA LEU A 133 15.29 -2.58 3.31
C LEU A 133 15.36 -3.76 2.34
N HIS A 134 16.53 -4.07 1.78
CA HIS A 134 16.72 -5.23 0.91
C HIS A 134 16.45 -6.55 1.64
N THR A 135 16.67 -6.61 2.95
CA THR A 135 16.44 -7.81 3.76
C THR A 135 15.12 -7.83 4.51
N ALA A 136 14.36 -6.71 4.50
CA ALA A 136 13.04 -6.63 5.13
C ALA A 136 12.02 -7.60 4.46
N PRO A 137 11.01 -8.09 5.20
CA PRO A 137 10.67 -7.77 6.60
C PRO A 137 11.50 -8.57 7.61
N HIS A 138 11.69 -8.01 8.81
CA HIS A 138 12.48 -8.65 9.91
C HIS A 138 11.59 -9.18 11.03
N ASP A 139 10.47 -8.50 11.32
CA ASP A 139 9.61 -8.74 12.49
C ASP A 139 8.39 -9.60 12.17
N THR A 140 8.27 -10.10 10.93
CA THR A 140 7.20 -11.01 10.53
C THR A 140 7.59 -12.47 10.72
N PRO A 141 6.62 -13.40 10.95
CA PRO A 141 6.90 -14.83 11.08
C PRO A 141 7.58 -15.45 9.86
N VAL A 142 7.33 -14.89 8.68
CA VAL A 142 7.93 -15.32 7.40
C VAL A 142 8.59 -14.08 6.78
N ARG A 143 9.85 -14.24 6.40
CA ARG A 143 10.62 -13.21 5.71
C ARG A 143 10.31 -13.20 4.21
N ARG A 144 11.23 -12.73 3.37
CA ARG A 144 11.06 -12.75 1.91
C ARG A 144 10.82 -14.16 1.41
N LEU A 145 9.78 -14.28 0.58
CA LEU A 145 9.44 -15.55 -0.06
C LEU A 145 10.25 -15.71 -1.35
N ASP A 146 10.61 -16.96 -1.67
CA ASP A 146 11.14 -17.31 -2.99
C ASP A 146 9.98 -17.45 -4.00
N GLU A 147 9.47 -16.31 -4.45
CA GLU A 147 8.35 -16.24 -5.39
C GLU A 147 8.68 -16.89 -6.74
N VAL A 148 9.94 -16.74 -7.18
CA VAL A 148 10.42 -17.31 -8.44
C VAL A 148 10.50 -18.84 -8.34
N GLY A 149 11.06 -19.38 -7.27
CA GLY A 149 11.10 -20.80 -7.00
C GLY A 149 9.70 -21.40 -6.87
N ALA A 150 8.82 -20.72 -6.15
CA ALA A 150 7.42 -21.14 -5.99
C ALA A 150 6.66 -21.19 -7.33
N ALA A 151 6.89 -20.22 -8.21
CA ALA A 151 6.26 -20.19 -9.53
C ALA A 151 6.82 -21.24 -10.49
N ARG A 152 8.14 -21.51 -10.44
CA ARG A 152 8.81 -22.48 -11.34
C ARG A 152 8.66 -23.92 -10.88
N ASN A 153 8.60 -24.16 -9.56
CA ASN A 153 8.58 -25.48 -8.95
C ASN A 153 7.33 -25.67 -8.10
N MET A 154 6.16 -25.48 -8.70
CA MET A 154 4.87 -25.54 -7.99
C MET A 154 4.65 -26.91 -7.32
N VAL A 155 4.40 -26.90 -6.01
CA VAL A 155 3.95 -28.08 -5.25
C VAL A 155 2.44 -27.96 -5.06
N LEU A 156 1.68 -28.68 -5.88
CA LEU A 156 0.22 -28.58 -5.94
C LEU A 156 -0.51 -29.50 -4.95
N ARG A 157 0.21 -30.37 -4.25
CA ARG A 157 -0.37 -31.33 -3.30
C ARG A 157 0.38 -31.27 -1.99
N TYR A 158 -0.35 -31.19 -0.89
CA TYR A 158 0.22 -31.36 0.44
C TYR A 158 0.66 -32.82 0.63
N GLN A 159 1.87 -33.03 1.13
CA GLN A 159 2.37 -34.33 1.54
C GLN A 159 2.50 -34.31 3.07
N PHE A 160 1.81 -35.25 3.71
CA PHE A 160 2.00 -35.44 5.14
C PHE A 160 3.40 -35.97 5.41
N ALA A 161 4.09 -35.38 6.39
CA ALA A 161 5.38 -35.84 6.87
C ALA A 161 5.24 -37.12 7.70
#